data_96db72d6d9b467b52573c82180ac3165
#
_entry.id   96db72d6d9b467b52573c82180ac3165
#
_cell.length_a   1.000
_cell.length_b   1.000
_cell.length_c   1.000
_cell.angle_alpha   90.00
_cell.angle_beta   90.00
_cell.angle_gamma   90.00
#
_symmetry.space_group_name_H-M   'P 1'
#
loop_
_entity.id
_entity.type
_entity.pdbx_description
1 polymer ?
#
loop_
_entity_poly.entity_id
_entity_poly.type
_entity_poly.pdbx_seq_one_letter_code
_entity_poly.pdbx_strand_id
1 'polypeptide(L)'
;MGKADGFLEFRRMENGEISPMERICNFKEFHPKLDETARREQAARCMNCGVPMCGSAIKLSGMVTGCPLHNFIPEWNDALYRGQFDMAAWRLLKTSSFPEFTGRVCPALCEKACNCGSPAVGQGAVTVHDNELFIIERAFETGYMQPQIPRVRSDKCVAVVGAGPAGLAVADALNRRGHNVTVFEREDRAGGLLMYGIPNMKLDKKIVDRRINLMKAEGVEFVFNADVGNGSDASVILKNYDAIALCCGAKKARPLSAAGVENLKKENAGACGGLMFAVDFLKEVTKCLLKNENASNEDLAKILCKEKNIDVAGKDVIVLGGGDTGNDCCGSAIRLGCKSITQIEMMPCPPKERAENNPWPEWPKVLKTDYGAVESIAKFGHDPRIYKSTIKEVYSAEGKVTGVKIVEVEFKMIDGKRQLVEIEGSEKDLPADLILVAAGFLGCEDYTAKAFGTQLSVRNTVQSVGENTPELSSANGYKTSVEKVFTAGDMHRGQSLVVWAIAEGRECARQIDEYLMGYSNM
;
A
#
# COMPACT_ATOMS: atom_id res chain seq x y z
N MET A 1 -14.57 12.54 27.02
CA MET A 1 -13.44 13.42 26.66
C MET A 1 -12.18 12.76 27.17
N GLY A 2 -11.13 12.69 26.33
CA GLY A 2 -9.79 12.32 26.79
C GLY A 2 -9.36 13.17 27.98
N LYS A 3 -8.15 13.02 28.44
CA LYS A 3 -7.64 13.91 29.48
C LYS A 3 -7.44 15.31 28.87
N ALA A 4 -8.09 16.35 29.43
CA ALA A 4 -8.13 17.69 28.83
C ALA A 4 -6.75 18.30 28.60
N ASP A 5 -5.77 17.93 29.43
CA ASP A 5 -4.36 18.37 29.43
C ASP A 5 -3.36 17.25 29.09
N GLY A 6 -3.85 16.08 28.66
CA GLY A 6 -3.00 14.91 28.39
C GLY A 6 -1.89 15.15 27.37
N PHE A 7 -2.13 16.00 26.37
CA PHE A 7 -1.11 16.38 25.39
C PHE A 7 0.01 17.28 25.96
N LEU A 8 -0.23 17.91 27.12
CA LEU A 8 0.78 18.68 27.86
C LEU A 8 1.53 17.81 28.87
N GLU A 9 0.86 16.81 29.44
CA GLU A 9 1.41 15.93 30.48
C GLU A 9 2.26 14.82 29.90
N PHE A 10 1.76 14.13 28.88
CA PHE A 10 2.44 12.99 28.27
C PHE A 10 3.20 13.41 27.02
N ARG A 11 4.48 13.05 26.92
CA ARG A 11 5.25 13.23 25.70
C ARG A 11 4.80 12.24 24.63
N ARG A 12 4.93 12.61 23.34
CA ARG A 12 4.71 11.68 22.22
C ARG A 12 5.70 10.53 22.30
N MET A 13 5.19 9.31 22.25
CA MET A 13 5.96 8.08 22.24
C MET A 13 5.34 7.12 21.21
N GLU A 14 6.10 6.77 20.20
CA GLU A 14 5.74 5.78 19.17
C GLU A 14 6.09 4.37 19.64
N ASN A 15 5.62 3.35 18.93
CA ASN A 15 6.14 2.00 19.09
C ASN A 15 7.65 2.02 18.85
N GLY A 16 8.39 1.22 19.61
CA GLY A 16 9.82 1.12 19.43
C GLY A 16 10.21 0.50 18.09
N GLU A 17 11.50 0.55 17.78
CA GLU A 17 12.08 -0.19 16.65
C GLU A 17 13.22 -1.08 17.13
N ILE A 18 13.25 -2.31 16.64
CA ILE A 18 14.42 -3.19 16.80
C ILE A 18 15.60 -2.55 16.05
N SER A 19 16.81 -2.65 16.62
CA SER A 19 17.99 -2.03 16.03
C SER A 19 18.21 -2.49 14.57
N PRO A 20 18.70 -1.62 13.67
CA PRO A 20 18.86 -1.96 12.25
C PRO A 20 19.68 -3.23 12.03
N MET A 21 20.80 -3.40 12.75
CA MET A 21 21.68 -4.56 12.60
C MET A 21 21.07 -5.86 13.12
N GLU A 22 20.17 -5.79 14.08
CA GLU A 22 19.43 -6.94 14.59
C GLU A 22 18.28 -7.32 13.69
N ARG A 23 17.47 -6.35 13.25
CA ARG A 23 16.27 -6.60 12.45
C ARG A 23 16.55 -7.09 11.03
N ILE A 24 17.70 -6.78 10.44
CA ILE A 24 18.09 -7.30 9.12
C ILE A 24 18.40 -8.81 9.12
N CYS A 25 18.52 -9.44 10.28
CA CYS A 25 18.80 -10.88 10.39
C CYS A 25 17.57 -11.77 10.05
N ASN A 26 16.39 -11.20 9.87
CA ASN A 26 15.15 -11.93 9.56
C ASN A 26 14.11 -11.04 8.85
N PHE A 27 12.98 -11.65 8.46
CA PHE A 27 11.84 -10.96 7.83
C PHE A 27 10.64 -10.78 8.78
N LYS A 28 10.83 -10.75 10.10
CA LYS A 28 9.75 -10.51 11.07
C LYS A 28 9.47 -9.02 11.22
N GLU A 29 8.24 -8.68 11.65
CA GLU A 29 7.89 -7.30 12.04
C GLU A 29 8.85 -6.80 13.13
N PHE A 30 9.29 -5.55 13.03
CA PHE A 30 10.36 -5.01 13.87
C PHE A 30 9.92 -3.83 14.76
N HIS A 31 8.60 -3.62 14.90
CA HIS A 31 8.03 -2.62 15.80
C HIS A 31 7.46 -3.29 17.05
N PRO A 32 8.23 -3.38 18.16
CA PRO A 32 7.71 -3.85 19.44
C PRO A 32 6.63 -2.87 19.94
N LYS A 33 5.51 -3.43 20.34
CA LYS A 33 4.36 -2.66 20.83
C LYS A 33 4.66 -2.06 22.20
N LEU A 34 4.17 -0.85 22.49
CA LEU A 34 4.10 -0.32 23.83
C LEU A 34 3.15 -1.16 24.69
N ASP A 35 3.39 -1.18 25.99
CA ASP A 35 2.47 -1.78 26.95
C ASP A 35 1.14 -1.02 27.03
N GLU A 36 0.15 -1.62 27.69
CA GLU A 36 -1.20 -1.06 27.80
C GLU A 36 -1.22 0.32 28.46
N THR A 37 -0.44 0.51 29.51
CA THR A 37 -0.40 1.79 30.25
C THR A 37 0.14 2.90 29.39
N ALA A 38 1.31 2.70 28.80
CA ALA A 38 1.94 3.65 27.89
C ALA A 38 1.02 3.95 26.68
N ARG A 39 0.33 2.95 26.14
CA ARG A 39 -0.59 3.13 25.01
C ARG A 39 -1.81 3.97 25.39
N ARG A 40 -2.37 3.78 26.60
CA ARG A 40 -3.46 4.61 27.14
C ARG A 40 -3.02 6.05 27.36
N GLU A 41 -1.78 6.28 27.82
CA GLU A 41 -1.21 7.62 27.94
C GLU A 41 -1.09 8.30 26.56
N GLN A 42 -0.67 7.56 25.51
CA GLN A 42 -0.63 8.11 24.16
C GLN A 42 -2.04 8.46 23.64
N ALA A 43 -3.05 7.68 23.97
CA ALA A 43 -4.44 7.99 23.63
C ALA A 43 -4.97 9.23 24.39
N ALA A 44 -4.54 9.42 25.66
CA ALA A 44 -4.88 10.58 26.49
C ALA A 44 -4.42 11.91 25.87
N ARG A 45 -3.42 11.90 25.00
CA ARG A 45 -2.92 13.08 24.28
C ARG A 45 -3.93 13.66 23.29
N CYS A 46 -5.00 12.91 22.96
CA CYS A 46 -6.02 13.40 22.05
C CYS A 46 -6.83 14.53 22.68
N MET A 47 -6.76 15.73 22.07
CA MET A 47 -7.47 16.94 22.53
C MET A 47 -8.99 16.86 22.35
N ASN A 48 -9.53 15.81 21.73
CA ASN A 48 -10.94 15.67 21.38
C ASN A 48 -11.51 16.93 20.68
N CYS A 49 -10.86 17.35 19.61
CA CYS A 49 -11.16 18.57 18.89
C CYS A 49 -12.60 18.61 18.37
N GLY A 50 -13.29 19.76 18.50
CA GLY A 50 -14.61 19.97 17.88
C GLY A 50 -14.56 19.92 16.34
N VAL A 51 -13.39 20.28 15.74
CA VAL A 51 -13.09 20.12 14.31
C VAL A 51 -11.81 19.29 14.18
N PRO A 52 -11.91 17.97 14.16
CA PRO A 52 -10.75 17.08 14.13
C PRO A 52 -10.19 16.98 12.70
N MET A 53 -9.14 17.76 12.40
CA MET A 53 -8.46 17.70 11.08
C MET A 53 -7.92 16.31 10.75
N CYS A 54 -7.63 15.49 11.76
CA CYS A 54 -7.17 14.11 11.56
C CYS A 54 -8.18 13.22 10.80
N GLY A 55 -9.51 13.48 10.91
CA GLY A 55 -10.57 12.75 10.20
C GLY A 55 -11.15 13.50 8.99
N SER A 56 -10.54 14.61 8.55
CA SER A 56 -11.19 15.54 7.61
C SER A 56 -11.22 15.08 6.14
N ALA A 57 -10.22 14.35 5.67
CA ALA A 57 -10.03 13.99 4.27
C ALA A 57 -10.09 15.19 3.28
N ILE A 58 -9.70 16.38 3.72
CA ILE A 58 -9.76 17.60 2.91
C ILE A 58 -8.62 17.58 1.88
N LYS A 59 -8.90 18.00 0.65
CA LYS A 59 -7.88 18.17 -0.39
C LYS A 59 -7.29 19.57 -0.33
N LEU A 60 -5.98 19.66 -0.06
CA LEU A 60 -5.21 20.90 -0.03
C LEU A 60 -4.02 20.78 -1.00
N SER A 61 -3.79 21.81 -1.82
CA SER A 61 -2.68 21.86 -2.78
C SER A 61 -2.52 20.56 -3.60
N GLY A 62 -3.64 19.96 -4.00
CA GLY A 62 -3.68 18.72 -4.80
C GLY A 62 -3.48 17.42 -4.02
N MET A 63 -3.22 17.46 -2.71
CA MET A 63 -3.07 16.29 -1.85
C MET A 63 -4.13 16.28 -0.75
N VAL A 64 -4.49 15.08 -0.30
CA VAL A 64 -5.45 14.92 0.80
C VAL A 64 -4.73 14.95 2.14
N THR A 65 -5.33 15.64 3.11
CA THR A 65 -4.92 15.68 4.51
C THR A 65 -6.00 15.09 5.40
N GLY A 66 -5.62 14.46 6.51
CA GLY A 66 -6.55 13.71 7.35
C GLY A 66 -6.89 12.33 6.80
N CYS A 67 -7.67 11.56 7.56
CA CYS A 67 -8.01 10.17 7.24
C CYS A 67 -9.09 10.10 6.15
N PRO A 68 -8.83 9.45 4.99
CA PRO A 68 -9.83 9.23 3.94
C PRO A 68 -11.05 8.39 4.34
N LEU A 69 -10.93 7.61 5.43
CA LEU A 69 -12.03 6.84 5.99
C LEU A 69 -12.93 7.67 6.92
N HIS A 70 -12.59 8.94 7.16
CA HIS A 70 -13.27 9.78 8.15
C HIS A 70 -13.37 9.11 9.53
N ASN A 71 -12.27 8.44 9.94
CA ASN A 71 -12.22 7.71 11.21
C ASN A 71 -12.59 8.59 12.40
N PHE A 72 -13.36 8.02 13.32
CA PHE A 72 -13.77 8.66 14.58
C PHE A 72 -12.64 8.69 15.60
N ILE A 73 -11.49 9.25 15.17
CA ILE A 73 -10.22 9.22 15.90
C ILE A 73 -10.35 9.75 17.34
N PRO A 74 -11.00 10.90 17.59
CA PRO A 74 -11.16 11.39 18.98
C PRO A 74 -11.94 10.42 19.87
N GLU A 75 -12.99 9.79 19.33
CA GLU A 75 -13.89 8.93 20.09
C GLU A 75 -13.21 7.62 20.53
N TRP A 76 -12.53 6.93 19.60
CA TRP A 76 -11.87 5.70 19.97
C TRP A 76 -10.57 5.93 20.77
N ASN A 77 -9.90 7.10 20.66
CA ASN A 77 -8.82 7.49 21.57
C ASN A 77 -9.34 7.73 22.99
N ASP A 78 -10.49 8.39 23.15
CA ASP A 78 -11.12 8.56 24.46
C ASP A 78 -11.46 7.22 25.11
N ALA A 79 -12.06 6.30 24.34
CA ALA A 79 -12.37 4.97 24.83
C ALA A 79 -11.09 4.17 25.20
N LEU A 80 -10.05 4.25 24.39
CA LEU A 80 -8.74 3.62 24.64
C LEU A 80 -8.10 4.19 25.93
N TYR A 81 -8.07 5.51 26.10
CA TYR A 81 -7.56 6.14 27.32
C TYR A 81 -8.28 5.64 28.58
N ARG A 82 -9.59 5.49 28.51
CA ARG A 82 -10.41 4.99 29.65
C ARG A 82 -10.32 3.49 29.88
N GLY A 83 -9.59 2.76 29.05
CA GLY A 83 -9.52 1.28 29.12
C GLY A 83 -10.79 0.57 28.63
N GLN A 84 -11.66 1.27 27.89
CA GLN A 84 -12.88 0.73 27.29
C GLN A 84 -12.55 0.13 25.90
N PHE A 85 -11.75 -0.95 25.87
CA PHE A 85 -11.16 -1.48 24.65
C PHE A 85 -12.18 -1.96 23.62
N ASP A 86 -13.24 -2.64 24.06
CA ASP A 86 -14.30 -3.11 23.17
C ASP A 86 -15.06 -1.96 22.53
N MET A 87 -15.28 -0.88 23.29
CA MET A 87 -15.88 0.35 22.77
C MET A 87 -14.94 1.03 21.77
N ALA A 88 -13.63 1.05 22.04
CA ALA A 88 -12.64 1.59 21.12
C ALA A 88 -12.63 0.79 19.80
N ALA A 89 -12.64 -0.55 19.87
CA ALA A 89 -12.73 -1.43 18.71
C ALA A 89 -14.04 -1.22 17.94
N TRP A 90 -15.16 -1.14 18.63
CA TRP A 90 -16.46 -0.90 17.99
C TRP A 90 -16.49 0.44 17.24
N ARG A 91 -15.95 1.52 17.83
CA ARG A 91 -15.87 2.84 17.19
C ARG A 91 -14.94 2.83 15.98
N LEU A 92 -13.79 2.19 16.09
CA LEU A 92 -12.81 2.07 15.01
C LEU A 92 -13.39 1.31 13.80
N LEU A 93 -14.03 0.16 14.06
CA LEU A 93 -14.61 -0.69 13.02
C LEU A 93 -15.84 -0.10 12.33
N LYS A 94 -16.42 1.00 12.83
CA LYS A 94 -17.51 1.71 12.13
C LYS A 94 -17.05 2.32 10.80
N THR A 95 -15.84 2.82 10.76
CA THR A 95 -15.28 3.53 9.60
C THR A 95 -14.13 2.80 8.93
N SER A 96 -13.38 1.95 9.65
CA SER A 96 -12.26 1.18 9.12
C SER A 96 -12.60 -0.30 9.05
N SER A 97 -12.57 -0.91 7.84
CA SER A 97 -12.80 -2.35 7.67
C SER A 97 -11.60 -3.18 8.14
N PHE A 98 -10.37 -2.67 7.98
CA PHE A 98 -9.13 -3.42 8.20
C PHE A 98 -8.07 -2.63 8.96
N PRO A 99 -8.33 -2.27 10.23
CA PRO A 99 -7.38 -1.51 11.03
C PRO A 99 -6.03 -2.20 11.22
N GLU A 100 -5.98 -3.53 11.19
CA GLU A 100 -4.73 -4.30 11.27
C GLU A 100 -3.81 -4.09 10.06
N PHE A 101 -4.36 -3.69 8.90
CA PHE A 101 -3.57 -3.33 7.72
C PHE A 101 -3.20 -1.86 7.76
N THR A 102 -4.16 -0.96 7.98
CA THR A 102 -3.89 0.48 8.04
C THR A 102 -2.98 0.83 9.20
N GLY A 103 -3.12 0.20 10.36
CA GLY A 103 -2.24 0.36 11.52
C GLY A 103 -0.81 -0.22 11.35
N ARG A 104 -0.47 -0.78 10.16
CA ARG A 104 0.89 -1.23 9.82
C ARG A 104 1.47 -0.51 8.61
N VAL A 105 0.64 -0.24 7.59
CA VAL A 105 1.16 0.19 6.28
C VAL A 105 0.60 1.52 5.78
N CYS A 106 -0.34 2.15 6.51
CA CYS A 106 -0.80 3.49 6.16
C CYS A 106 0.25 4.54 6.57
N PRO A 107 0.56 5.53 5.71
CA PRO A 107 1.52 6.59 6.06
C PRO A 107 1.00 7.58 7.11
N ALA A 108 -0.20 7.33 7.69
CA ALA A 108 -0.82 8.10 8.75
C ALA A 108 -1.09 9.57 8.38
N LEU A 109 -1.86 9.81 7.31
CA LEU A 109 -2.34 11.14 6.92
C LEU A 109 -3.01 11.87 8.10
N CYS A 110 -3.70 11.12 8.97
CA CYS A 110 -4.35 11.62 10.18
C CYS A 110 -3.37 12.27 11.16
N GLU A 111 -2.19 11.70 11.36
CA GLU A 111 -1.15 12.26 12.24
C GLU A 111 -0.57 13.55 11.68
N LYS A 112 -0.36 13.60 10.36
CA LYS A 112 0.20 14.80 9.70
C LYS A 112 -0.77 15.99 9.72
N ALA A 113 -2.08 15.71 9.88
CA ALA A 113 -3.14 16.70 10.02
C ALA A 113 -3.59 16.92 11.49
N CYS A 114 -3.02 16.22 12.45
CA CYS A 114 -3.44 16.31 13.84
C CYS A 114 -3.23 17.72 14.41
N ASN A 115 -4.28 18.32 14.99
CA ASN A 115 -4.23 19.66 15.58
C ASN A 115 -3.18 19.76 16.71
N CYS A 116 -2.96 18.68 17.46
CA CYS A 116 -1.93 18.62 18.51
C CYS A 116 -0.51 18.80 17.95
N GLY A 117 -0.28 18.38 16.71
CA GLY A 117 0.97 18.55 15.97
C GLY A 117 1.06 19.82 15.13
N SER A 118 0.05 20.71 15.20
CA SER A 118 0.09 21.99 14.49
C SER A 118 1.18 22.92 15.06
N PRO A 119 1.72 23.87 14.27
CA PRO A 119 2.68 24.84 14.77
C PRO A 119 2.16 25.67 15.94
N ALA A 120 0.84 25.90 16.03
CA ALA A 120 0.22 26.67 17.10
C ALA A 120 0.21 25.93 18.45
N VAL A 121 0.14 24.59 18.43
CA VAL A 121 0.14 23.76 19.65
C VAL A 121 1.54 23.21 19.95
N GLY A 122 2.26 22.75 18.96
CA GLY A 122 3.67 22.37 19.06
C GLY A 122 3.99 21.13 19.91
N GLN A 123 2.98 20.32 20.30
CA GLN A 123 3.15 19.17 21.20
C GLN A 123 3.40 17.84 20.47
N GLY A 124 3.49 17.88 19.16
CA GLY A 124 3.56 16.69 18.30
C GLY A 124 2.20 15.99 18.17
N ALA A 125 1.96 15.35 17.06
CA ALA A 125 0.70 14.64 16.78
C ALA A 125 0.42 13.53 17.80
N VAL A 126 -0.84 13.14 17.96
CA VAL A 126 -1.22 11.89 18.63
C VAL A 126 -0.72 10.72 17.78
N THR A 127 -0.23 9.64 18.40
CA THR A 127 0.19 8.40 17.70
C THR A 127 -1.02 7.58 17.24
N VAL A 128 -1.77 8.14 16.30
CA VAL A 128 -3.05 7.60 15.83
C VAL A 128 -2.87 6.21 15.22
N HIS A 129 -1.84 6.06 14.39
CA HIS A 129 -1.49 4.83 13.70
C HIS A 129 -1.22 3.67 14.68
N ASP A 130 -0.40 3.92 15.69
CA ASP A 130 -0.06 2.92 16.69
C ASP A 130 -1.23 2.61 17.63
N ASN A 131 -2.06 3.63 17.97
CA ASN A 131 -3.26 3.44 18.78
C ASN A 131 -4.28 2.58 18.03
N GLU A 132 -4.49 2.82 16.74
CA GLU A 132 -5.32 2.02 15.85
C GLU A 132 -4.88 0.56 15.85
N LEU A 133 -3.58 0.33 15.65
CA LEU A 133 -2.98 -1.01 15.67
C LEU A 133 -3.19 -1.71 17.01
N PHE A 134 -2.96 -1.03 18.12
CA PHE A 134 -3.18 -1.60 19.46
C PHE A 134 -4.63 -2.04 19.67
N ILE A 135 -5.59 -1.18 19.31
CA ILE A 135 -7.02 -1.46 19.48
C ILE A 135 -7.41 -2.74 18.74
N ILE A 136 -7.03 -2.86 17.47
CA ILE A 136 -7.45 -4.00 16.66
C ILE A 136 -6.72 -5.29 17.05
N GLU A 137 -5.42 -5.25 17.35
CA GLU A 137 -4.69 -6.44 17.79
C GLU A 137 -5.24 -6.95 19.11
N ARG A 138 -5.52 -6.07 20.08
CA ARG A 138 -6.18 -6.44 21.31
C ARG A 138 -7.56 -7.06 21.07
N ALA A 139 -8.35 -6.50 20.15
CA ALA A 139 -9.66 -7.05 19.81
C ALA A 139 -9.59 -8.50 19.26
N PHE A 140 -8.54 -8.82 18.50
CA PHE A 140 -8.28 -10.20 18.08
C PHE A 140 -7.79 -11.07 19.26
N GLU A 141 -6.87 -10.57 20.07
CA GLU A 141 -6.28 -11.30 21.20
C GLU A 141 -7.33 -11.66 22.27
N THR A 142 -8.27 -10.77 22.54
CA THR A 142 -9.34 -10.97 23.55
C THR A 142 -10.55 -11.73 22.99
N GLY A 143 -10.59 -12.02 21.69
CA GLY A 143 -11.73 -12.69 21.06
C GLY A 143 -12.93 -11.77 20.80
N TYR A 144 -12.77 -10.43 20.88
CA TYR A 144 -13.82 -9.50 20.44
C TYR A 144 -14.09 -9.62 18.93
N MET A 145 -13.04 -9.87 18.13
CA MET A 145 -13.17 -10.13 16.70
C MET A 145 -13.63 -11.56 16.47
N GLN A 146 -14.93 -11.73 16.28
CA GLN A 146 -15.59 -12.99 15.93
C GLN A 146 -16.28 -12.89 14.58
N PRO A 147 -16.49 -14.00 13.85
CA PRO A 147 -17.26 -14.00 12.62
C PRO A 147 -18.66 -13.43 12.80
N GLN A 148 -19.01 -12.43 12.02
CA GLN A 148 -20.32 -11.77 12.04
C GLN A 148 -21.14 -12.26 10.85
N ILE A 149 -21.83 -13.40 11.03
CA ILE A 149 -22.68 -13.99 10.01
C ILE A 149 -24.00 -13.21 9.94
N PRO A 150 -24.40 -12.67 8.78
CA PRO A 150 -25.69 -12.00 8.61
C PRO A 150 -26.84 -12.92 8.98
N ARG A 151 -27.78 -12.43 9.80
CA ARG A 151 -28.97 -13.19 10.21
C ARG A 151 -29.90 -13.53 9.05
N VAL A 152 -29.93 -12.64 8.06
CA VAL A 152 -30.73 -12.78 6.84
C VAL A 152 -29.84 -12.57 5.64
N ARG A 153 -29.87 -13.52 4.72
CA ARG A 153 -29.22 -13.39 3.41
C ARG A 153 -30.23 -12.87 2.38
N SER A 154 -29.78 -11.98 1.50
CA SER A 154 -30.52 -11.62 0.30
C SER A 154 -30.37 -12.75 -0.73
N ASP A 155 -31.22 -12.70 -1.76
CA ASP A 155 -31.11 -13.56 -2.94
C ASP A 155 -30.06 -13.04 -3.95
N LYS A 156 -29.42 -11.91 -3.67
CA LYS A 156 -28.47 -11.26 -4.56
C LYS A 156 -27.07 -11.85 -4.46
N CYS A 157 -26.46 -12.06 -5.63
CA CYS A 157 -25.11 -12.59 -5.78
C CYS A 157 -24.21 -11.51 -6.39
N VAL A 158 -23.08 -11.21 -5.74
CA VAL A 158 -22.11 -10.22 -6.17
C VAL A 158 -20.74 -10.86 -6.42
N ALA A 159 -20.18 -10.61 -7.61
CA ALA A 159 -18.80 -10.97 -7.91
C ALA A 159 -17.87 -9.78 -7.62
N VAL A 160 -16.75 -10.05 -6.94
CA VAL A 160 -15.66 -9.11 -6.75
C VAL A 160 -14.44 -9.65 -7.47
N VAL A 161 -13.91 -8.92 -8.45
CA VAL A 161 -12.73 -9.32 -9.22
C VAL A 161 -11.50 -8.59 -8.68
N GLY A 162 -10.63 -9.34 -8.02
CA GLY A 162 -9.46 -8.86 -7.30
C GLY A 162 -9.64 -8.82 -5.78
N ALA A 163 -8.81 -9.57 -5.04
CA ALA A 163 -8.82 -9.66 -3.59
C ALA A 163 -7.80 -8.72 -2.91
N GLY A 164 -7.51 -7.56 -3.50
CA GLY A 164 -6.74 -6.48 -2.88
C GLY A 164 -7.58 -5.70 -1.85
N PRO A 165 -7.01 -4.69 -1.16
CA PRO A 165 -7.71 -3.93 -0.12
C PRO A 165 -9.09 -3.39 -0.53
N ALA A 166 -9.22 -2.89 -1.77
CA ALA A 166 -10.49 -2.39 -2.29
C ALA A 166 -11.54 -3.50 -2.44
N GLY A 167 -11.17 -4.62 -3.10
CA GLY A 167 -12.07 -5.74 -3.28
C GLY A 167 -12.46 -6.42 -1.97
N LEU A 168 -11.53 -6.54 -1.03
CA LEU A 168 -11.83 -7.05 0.31
C LEU A 168 -12.81 -6.12 1.04
N ALA A 169 -12.69 -4.78 0.90
CA ALA A 169 -13.61 -3.83 1.51
C ALA A 169 -15.00 -3.90 0.89
N VAL A 170 -15.10 -4.07 -0.44
CA VAL A 170 -16.37 -4.35 -1.13
C VAL A 170 -17.01 -5.62 -0.57
N ALA A 171 -16.22 -6.70 -0.50
CA ALA A 171 -16.71 -8.00 -0.07
C ALA A 171 -17.16 -8.00 1.40
N ASP A 172 -16.38 -7.40 2.31
CA ASP A 172 -16.72 -7.26 3.72
C ASP A 172 -18.05 -6.51 3.90
N ALA A 173 -18.18 -5.34 3.27
CA ALA A 173 -19.35 -4.49 3.42
C ALA A 173 -20.63 -5.15 2.86
N LEU A 174 -20.56 -5.73 1.65
CA LEU A 174 -21.71 -6.39 1.03
C LEU A 174 -22.10 -7.70 1.75
N ASN A 175 -21.12 -8.46 2.24
CA ASN A 175 -21.40 -9.66 3.03
C ASN A 175 -22.11 -9.29 4.34
N ARG A 176 -21.65 -8.27 5.07
CA ARG A 176 -22.31 -7.76 6.29
C ARG A 176 -23.73 -7.26 6.01
N ARG A 177 -23.97 -6.70 4.82
CA ARG A 177 -25.30 -6.28 4.38
C ARG A 177 -26.24 -7.48 4.11
N GLY A 178 -25.68 -8.66 3.91
CA GLY A 178 -26.42 -9.91 3.69
C GLY A 178 -26.39 -10.41 2.24
N HIS A 179 -25.64 -9.80 1.34
CA HIS A 179 -25.47 -10.31 -0.03
C HIS A 179 -24.56 -11.56 -0.04
N ASN A 180 -24.73 -12.42 -1.06
CA ASN A 180 -23.85 -13.54 -1.32
C ASN A 180 -22.66 -13.02 -2.15
N VAL A 181 -21.45 -13.13 -1.63
CA VAL A 181 -20.27 -12.51 -2.25
C VAL A 181 -19.23 -13.57 -2.59
N THR A 182 -18.81 -13.59 -3.86
CA THR A 182 -17.70 -14.42 -4.34
C THR A 182 -16.58 -13.50 -4.83
N VAL A 183 -15.37 -13.70 -4.30
CA VAL A 183 -14.16 -12.95 -4.66
C VAL A 183 -13.28 -13.80 -5.55
N PHE A 184 -13.00 -13.32 -6.76
CA PHE A 184 -12.10 -13.96 -7.73
C PHE A 184 -10.71 -13.32 -7.64
N GLU A 185 -9.68 -14.11 -7.40
CA GLU A 185 -8.30 -13.66 -7.26
C GLU A 185 -7.37 -14.46 -8.19
N ARG A 186 -6.55 -13.75 -8.97
CA ARG A 186 -5.60 -14.39 -9.90
C ARG A 186 -4.45 -15.11 -9.22
N GLU A 187 -4.07 -14.65 -8.02
CA GLU A 187 -3.02 -15.29 -7.24
C GLU A 187 -3.57 -16.46 -6.40
N ASP A 188 -2.66 -17.21 -5.81
CA ASP A 188 -2.96 -18.34 -4.93
C ASP A 188 -3.45 -17.92 -3.53
N ARG A 189 -3.35 -16.61 -3.19
CA ARG A 189 -3.78 -16.02 -1.92
C ARG A 189 -4.41 -14.65 -2.11
N ALA A 190 -5.36 -14.32 -1.25
CA ALA A 190 -5.95 -12.99 -1.16
C ALA A 190 -5.01 -11.97 -0.49
N GLY A 191 -5.27 -10.70 -0.70
CA GLY A 191 -4.56 -9.57 -0.09
C GLY A 191 -3.95 -8.61 -1.13
N GLY A 192 -3.81 -9.02 -2.40
CA GLY A 192 -3.19 -8.20 -3.42
C GLY A 192 -1.79 -7.74 -3.03
N LEU A 193 -1.54 -6.42 -3.02
CA LEU A 193 -0.24 -5.88 -2.59
C LEU A 193 0.05 -6.07 -1.09
N LEU A 194 -0.95 -6.21 -0.23
CA LEU A 194 -0.75 -6.56 1.19
C LEU A 194 -0.09 -7.93 1.34
N MET A 195 -0.43 -8.87 0.45
CA MET A 195 0.17 -10.20 0.44
C MET A 195 1.52 -10.20 -0.29
N TYR A 196 1.56 -9.70 -1.54
CA TYR A 196 2.68 -9.92 -2.45
C TYR A 196 3.45 -8.67 -2.89
N GLY A 197 3.08 -7.47 -2.41
CA GLY A 197 3.80 -6.23 -2.72
C GLY A 197 4.54 -5.64 -1.51
N ILE A 198 3.99 -5.82 -0.31
CA ILE A 198 4.57 -5.32 0.94
C ILE A 198 5.38 -6.46 1.57
N PRO A 199 6.63 -6.24 1.99
CA PRO A 199 7.45 -7.30 2.59
C PRO A 199 6.95 -7.71 3.98
N ASN A 200 7.27 -8.95 4.39
CA ASN A 200 6.78 -9.54 5.65
C ASN A 200 7.20 -8.75 6.89
N MET A 201 8.38 -8.11 6.87
CA MET A 201 8.86 -7.29 7.98
C MET A 201 8.05 -6.00 8.21
N LYS A 202 7.22 -5.56 7.25
CA LYS A 202 6.26 -4.46 7.43
C LYS A 202 4.85 -4.96 7.75
N LEU A 203 4.48 -6.11 7.22
CA LEU A 203 3.17 -6.73 7.42
C LEU A 203 3.32 -8.25 7.37
N ASP A 204 3.25 -8.90 8.52
CA ASP A 204 3.28 -10.36 8.61
C ASP A 204 2.06 -10.95 7.85
N LYS A 205 2.33 -11.89 6.95
CA LYS A 205 1.31 -12.50 6.09
C LYS A 205 0.27 -13.28 6.87
N LYS A 206 0.59 -13.75 8.07
CA LYS A 206 -0.36 -14.36 9.01
C LYS A 206 -1.49 -13.41 9.41
N ILE A 207 -1.22 -12.09 9.45
CA ILE A 207 -2.25 -11.08 9.71
C ILE A 207 -3.24 -10.98 8.54
N VAL A 208 -2.73 -11.05 7.30
CA VAL A 208 -3.60 -11.09 6.11
C VAL A 208 -4.44 -12.37 6.12
N ASP A 209 -3.80 -13.53 6.32
CA ASP A 209 -4.50 -14.83 6.37
C ASP A 209 -5.54 -14.86 7.50
N ARG A 210 -5.25 -14.27 8.68
CA ARG A 210 -6.21 -14.13 9.80
C ARG A 210 -7.48 -13.42 9.36
N ARG A 211 -7.37 -12.28 8.65
CA ARG A 211 -8.53 -11.53 8.15
C ARG A 211 -9.30 -12.32 7.09
N ILE A 212 -8.61 -12.94 6.15
CA ILE A 212 -9.26 -13.75 5.10
C ILE A 212 -10.02 -14.93 5.69
N ASN A 213 -9.45 -15.59 6.70
CA ASN A 213 -10.12 -16.70 7.40
C ASN A 213 -11.37 -16.21 8.15
N LEU A 214 -11.32 -15.03 8.76
CA LEU A 214 -12.50 -14.41 9.39
C LEU A 214 -13.60 -14.16 8.35
N MET A 215 -13.27 -13.54 7.20
CA MET A 215 -14.24 -13.28 6.13
C MET A 215 -14.83 -14.56 5.53
N LYS A 216 -14.02 -15.63 5.39
CA LYS A 216 -14.52 -16.95 4.99
C LYS A 216 -15.52 -17.52 6.00
N ALA A 217 -15.22 -17.40 7.30
CA ALA A 217 -16.12 -17.84 8.37
C ALA A 217 -17.42 -17.02 8.40
N GLU A 218 -17.42 -15.78 7.93
CA GLU A 218 -18.58 -14.91 7.76
C GLU A 218 -19.41 -15.24 6.50
N GLY A 219 -18.88 -16.10 5.59
CA GLY A 219 -19.58 -16.60 4.41
C GLY A 219 -19.16 -15.93 3.10
N VAL A 220 -18.02 -15.20 3.06
CA VAL A 220 -17.42 -14.76 1.79
C VAL A 220 -16.71 -15.92 1.11
N GLU A 221 -17.06 -16.16 -0.15
CA GLU A 221 -16.40 -17.20 -0.96
C GLU A 221 -15.18 -16.61 -1.69
N PHE A 222 -14.09 -17.38 -1.77
CA PHE A 222 -12.86 -17.01 -2.48
C PHE A 222 -12.51 -18.06 -3.52
N VAL A 223 -12.32 -17.61 -4.77
CA VAL A 223 -11.87 -18.43 -5.89
C VAL A 223 -10.48 -17.94 -6.28
N PHE A 224 -9.46 -18.73 -5.91
CA PHE A 224 -8.06 -18.41 -6.21
C PHE A 224 -7.62 -18.96 -7.56
N ASN A 225 -6.49 -18.47 -8.09
CA ASN A 225 -5.95 -18.80 -9.41
C ASN A 225 -6.96 -18.53 -10.54
N ALA A 226 -7.84 -17.54 -10.35
CA ALA A 226 -8.87 -17.12 -11.28
C ALA A 226 -8.47 -15.76 -11.91
N ASP A 227 -7.70 -15.80 -12.99
CA ASP A 227 -7.30 -14.60 -13.73
C ASP A 227 -8.38 -14.21 -14.75
N VAL A 228 -9.33 -13.40 -14.29
CA VAL A 228 -10.54 -13.05 -15.06
C VAL A 228 -10.20 -12.17 -16.25
N GLY A 229 -10.52 -12.65 -17.45
CA GLY A 229 -10.17 -12.04 -18.73
C GLY A 229 -8.85 -12.53 -19.32
N ASN A 230 -8.11 -13.37 -18.57
CA ASN A 230 -6.90 -14.02 -19.02
C ASN A 230 -6.86 -15.47 -18.45
N GLY A 231 -7.68 -16.35 -18.99
CA GLY A 231 -7.84 -17.74 -18.54
C GLY A 231 -9.18 -18.04 -17.89
N SER A 232 -9.77 -17.11 -17.12
CA SER A 232 -11.13 -17.23 -16.60
C SER A 232 -12.10 -16.35 -17.39
N ASP A 233 -13.24 -16.91 -17.77
CA ASP A 233 -14.20 -16.25 -18.66
C ASP A 233 -15.06 -15.21 -17.92
N ALA A 234 -14.90 -13.94 -18.27
CA ALA A 234 -15.70 -12.84 -17.76
C ALA A 234 -17.19 -12.95 -18.12
N SER A 235 -17.54 -13.60 -19.25
CA SER A 235 -18.93 -13.76 -19.69
C SER A 235 -19.73 -14.65 -18.74
N VAL A 236 -19.09 -15.65 -18.11
CA VAL A 236 -19.71 -16.50 -17.10
C VAL A 236 -20.06 -15.69 -15.86
N ILE A 237 -19.16 -14.78 -15.44
CA ILE A 237 -19.39 -13.89 -14.30
C ILE A 237 -20.51 -12.90 -14.64
N LEU A 238 -20.48 -12.29 -15.82
CA LEU A 238 -21.54 -11.39 -16.29
C LEU A 238 -22.92 -12.07 -16.31
N LYS A 239 -22.99 -13.35 -16.63
CA LYS A 239 -24.25 -14.09 -16.68
C LYS A 239 -24.80 -14.44 -15.30
N ASN A 240 -23.93 -14.84 -14.37
CA ASN A 240 -24.33 -15.52 -13.14
C ASN A 240 -24.45 -14.60 -11.91
N TYR A 241 -23.96 -13.36 -11.96
CA TYR A 241 -23.98 -12.45 -10.84
C TYR A 241 -24.86 -11.22 -11.12
N ASP A 242 -25.54 -10.74 -10.08
CA ASP A 242 -26.43 -9.57 -10.14
C ASP A 242 -25.67 -8.25 -10.20
N ALA A 243 -24.48 -8.18 -9.59
CA ALA A 243 -23.55 -7.07 -9.70
C ALA A 243 -22.10 -7.54 -9.66
N ILE A 244 -21.19 -6.73 -10.22
CA ILE A 244 -19.77 -7.05 -10.36
C ILE A 244 -18.94 -5.84 -9.96
N ALA A 245 -17.95 -6.02 -9.07
CA ALA A 245 -16.98 -5.01 -8.70
C ALA A 245 -15.59 -5.35 -9.26
N LEU A 246 -15.03 -4.49 -10.10
CA LEU A 246 -13.68 -4.62 -10.66
C LEU A 246 -12.68 -3.91 -9.73
N CYS A 247 -11.82 -4.67 -9.05
CA CYS A 247 -10.88 -4.20 -8.04
C CYS A 247 -9.46 -4.76 -8.24
N CYS A 248 -9.02 -4.92 -9.51
CA CYS A 248 -7.75 -5.56 -9.87
C CYS A 248 -6.50 -4.70 -9.60
N GLY A 249 -6.69 -3.45 -9.16
CA GLY A 249 -5.60 -2.52 -8.87
C GLY A 249 -4.99 -1.89 -10.13
N ALA A 250 -3.85 -1.21 -9.96
CA ALA A 250 -3.06 -0.56 -11.02
C ALA A 250 -1.70 -1.26 -11.12
N LYS A 251 -1.62 -2.37 -11.85
CA LYS A 251 -0.44 -3.24 -11.88
C LYS A 251 0.40 -3.13 -13.16
N LYS A 252 0.01 -2.28 -14.12
CA LYS A 252 0.81 -2.04 -15.32
C LYS A 252 2.08 -1.26 -14.96
N ALA A 253 3.16 -1.97 -14.70
CA ALA A 253 4.43 -1.38 -14.28
C ALA A 253 5.00 -0.48 -15.38
N ARG A 254 5.66 0.61 -14.99
CA ARG A 254 6.44 1.46 -15.90
C ARG A 254 7.78 0.78 -16.22
N PRO A 255 8.07 0.48 -17.49
CA PRO A 255 9.34 -0.14 -17.87
C PRO A 255 10.51 0.86 -17.72
N LEU A 256 11.72 0.32 -17.61
CA LEU A 256 12.94 1.10 -17.77
C LEU A 256 13.17 1.35 -19.26
N SER A 257 13.21 2.63 -19.63
CA SER A 257 13.53 3.11 -20.98
C SER A 257 14.97 3.66 -20.99
N ALA A 258 15.96 2.76 -21.06
CA ALA A 258 17.38 3.11 -21.12
C ALA A 258 18.04 2.30 -22.25
N ALA A 259 19.11 2.86 -22.86
CA ALA A 259 19.88 2.13 -23.85
C ALA A 259 20.47 0.85 -23.25
N GLY A 260 20.63 -0.20 -24.03
CA GLY A 260 21.22 -1.47 -23.60
C GLY A 260 20.25 -2.45 -22.95
N VAL A 261 19.03 -2.03 -22.58
CA VAL A 261 17.98 -2.92 -22.01
C VAL A 261 17.59 -4.02 -23.03
N GLU A 262 17.58 -3.71 -24.30
CA GLU A 262 17.28 -4.63 -25.41
C GLU A 262 18.29 -5.77 -25.55
N ASN A 263 19.50 -5.61 -25.00
CA ASN A 263 20.57 -6.61 -25.05
C ASN A 263 20.47 -7.68 -23.95
N LEU A 264 19.54 -7.50 -22.99
CA LEU A 264 19.35 -8.43 -21.89
C LEU A 264 18.62 -9.70 -22.36
N LYS A 265 19.05 -10.86 -21.86
CA LYS A 265 18.37 -12.13 -22.13
C LYS A 265 16.96 -12.11 -21.58
N LYS A 266 15.97 -12.37 -22.42
CA LYS A 266 14.58 -12.59 -22.00
C LYS A 266 14.46 -14.00 -21.44
N GLU A 267 14.16 -14.10 -20.14
CA GLU A 267 13.93 -15.38 -19.47
C GLU A 267 12.45 -15.51 -19.11
N ASN A 268 11.93 -16.75 -19.06
CA ASN A 268 10.51 -17.01 -18.80
C ASN A 268 10.10 -16.79 -17.34
N ALA A 269 11.07 -16.70 -16.43
CA ALA A 269 10.83 -16.44 -14.99
C ALA A 269 12.04 -15.77 -14.35
N GLY A 270 11.78 -14.89 -13.36
CA GLY A 270 12.82 -14.21 -12.61
C GLY A 270 13.33 -12.92 -13.25
N ALA A 271 14.60 -12.60 -12.99
CA ALA A 271 15.24 -11.39 -13.50
C ALA A 271 15.66 -11.60 -14.96
N CYS A 272 15.11 -10.79 -15.86
CA CYS A 272 15.52 -10.77 -17.27
C CYS A 272 16.96 -10.26 -17.38
N GLY A 273 17.94 -11.18 -17.44
CA GLY A 273 19.36 -10.82 -17.46
C GLY A 273 19.82 -9.94 -16.29
N GLY A 274 19.18 -10.01 -15.12
CA GLY A 274 19.48 -9.14 -13.97
C GLY A 274 18.61 -7.88 -13.90
N LEU A 275 17.53 -7.77 -14.69
CA LEU A 275 16.55 -6.68 -14.58
C LEU A 275 15.17 -7.24 -14.30
N MET A 276 14.47 -6.73 -13.28
CA MET A 276 13.09 -7.10 -12.98
C MET A 276 12.29 -5.97 -12.34
N PHE A 277 10.96 -6.08 -12.36
CA PHE A 277 10.11 -5.14 -11.64
C PHE A 277 10.14 -5.38 -10.13
N ALA A 278 10.15 -4.30 -9.37
CA ALA A 278 10.21 -4.33 -7.91
C ALA A 278 9.11 -5.17 -7.27
N VAL A 279 7.87 -5.07 -7.78
CA VAL A 279 6.73 -5.85 -7.23
C VAL A 279 6.89 -7.34 -7.50
N ASP A 280 7.45 -7.72 -8.65
CA ASP A 280 7.72 -9.14 -8.95
C ASP A 280 8.83 -9.68 -8.04
N PHE A 281 9.88 -8.90 -7.78
CA PHE A 281 10.91 -9.24 -6.81
C PHE A 281 10.30 -9.47 -5.41
N LEU A 282 9.54 -8.51 -4.89
CA LEU A 282 8.90 -8.59 -3.57
C LEU A 282 7.91 -9.76 -3.47
N LYS A 283 7.19 -10.05 -4.56
CA LYS A 283 6.29 -11.21 -4.67
C LYS A 283 7.04 -12.52 -4.56
N GLU A 284 8.13 -12.71 -5.32
CA GLU A 284 8.89 -13.96 -5.29
C GLU A 284 9.62 -14.15 -3.95
N VAL A 285 10.15 -13.08 -3.35
CA VAL A 285 10.71 -13.11 -1.99
C VAL A 285 9.65 -13.57 -0.99
N THR A 286 8.45 -12.99 -1.05
CA THR A 286 7.36 -13.36 -0.13
C THR A 286 6.90 -14.81 -0.36
N LYS A 287 6.73 -15.25 -1.61
CA LYS A 287 6.37 -16.64 -1.94
C LYS A 287 7.42 -17.64 -1.44
N CYS A 288 8.70 -17.30 -1.60
CA CYS A 288 9.80 -18.11 -1.09
C CYS A 288 9.76 -18.19 0.44
N LEU A 289 9.57 -17.07 1.13
CA LEU A 289 9.47 -17.01 2.59
C LEU A 289 8.29 -17.86 3.12
N LEU A 290 7.10 -17.75 2.51
CA LEU A 290 5.91 -18.49 2.93
C LEU A 290 6.03 -20.01 2.72
N LYS A 291 6.82 -20.44 1.75
CA LYS A 291 7.10 -21.87 1.52
C LYS A 291 8.17 -22.41 2.46
N ASN A 292 9.02 -21.54 3.00
CA ASN A 292 10.21 -21.91 3.77
C ASN A 292 10.28 -21.10 5.07
N GLU A 293 9.23 -21.13 5.90
CA GLU A 293 9.05 -20.28 7.08
C GLU A 293 10.21 -20.31 8.08
N ASN A 294 10.97 -21.42 8.14
CA ASN A 294 12.09 -21.60 9.06
C ASN A 294 13.47 -21.44 8.39
N ALA A 295 13.53 -21.07 7.12
CA ALA A 295 14.78 -20.87 6.40
C ALA A 295 15.51 -19.62 6.89
N SER A 296 16.84 -19.68 6.95
CA SER A 296 17.66 -18.50 7.17
C SER A 296 17.60 -17.56 5.96
N ASN A 297 17.98 -16.29 6.14
CA ASN A 297 18.08 -15.34 5.03
C ASN A 297 19.02 -15.84 3.92
N GLU A 298 20.12 -16.50 4.29
CA GLU A 298 21.07 -17.08 3.36
C GLU A 298 20.46 -18.24 2.57
N ASP A 299 19.67 -19.12 3.22
CA ASP A 299 18.98 -20.20 2.52
C ASP A 299 17.89 -19.68 1.58
N LEU A 300 17.14 -18.66 2.01
CA LEU A 300 16.15 -17.99 1.14
C LEU A 300 16.82 -17.39 -0.10
N ALA A 301 17.97 -16.75 0.03
CA ALA A 301 18.72 -16.21 -1.10
C ALA A 301 19.16 -17.32 -2.07
N LYS A 302 19.67 -18.47 -1.54
CA LYS A 302 20.05 -19.64 -2.36
C LYS A 302 18.85 -20.25 -3.11
N ILE A 303 17.69 -20.37 -2.42
CA ILE A 303 16.45 -20.90 -3.02
C ILE A 303 15.97 -19.95 -4.14
N LEU A 304 15.94 -18.65 -3.90
CA LEU A 304 15.54 -17.65 -4.91
C LEU A 304 16.44 -17.69 -6.14
N CYS A 305 17.74 -17.77 -5.94
CA CYS A 305 18.71 -17.91 -7.03
C CYS A 305 18.44 -19.18 -7.85
N LYS A 306 18.29 -20.34 -7.17
CA LYS A 306 18.14 -21.65 -7.82
C LYS A 306 16.78 -21.82 -8.52
N GLU A 307 15.69 -21.44 -7.84
CA GLU A 307 14.32 -21.73 -8.32
C GLU A 307 13.74 -20.63 -9.20
N LYS A 308 14.20 -19.38 -9.02
CA LYS A 308 13.62 -18.19 -9.64
C LYS A 308 14.61 -17.37 -10.44
N ASN A 309 15.86 -17.77 -10.51
CA ASN A 309 16.94 -17.01 -11.16
C ASN A 309 17.06 -15.56 -10.61
N ILE A 310 16.80 -15.38 -9.32
CA ILE A 310 16.91 -14.09 -8.61
C ILE A 310 18.14 -14.17 -7.71
N ASP A 311 19.27 -13.70 -8.24
CA ASP A 311 20.57 -13.74 -7.56
C ASP A 311 20.86 -12.40 -6.88
N VAL A 312 20.82 -12.37 -5.55
CA VAL A 312 21.00 -11.16 -4.74
C VAL A 312 22.26 -11.23 -3.86
N ALA A 313 22.59 -12.42 -3.35
CA ALA A 313 23.67 -12.60 -2.41
C ALA A 313 25.05 -12.24 -3.02
N GLY A 314 25.75 -11.30 -2.39
CA GLY A 314 27.05 -10.83 -2.87
C GLY A 314 26.99 -9.94 -4.11
N LYS A 315 25.80 -9.47 -4.53
CA LYS A 315 25.56 -8.68 -5.74
C LYS A 315 25.48 -7.19 -5.46
N ASP A 316 25.86 -6.39 -6.45
CA ASP A 316 25.64 -4.96 -6.49
C ASP A 316 24.21 -4.71 -7.02
N VAL A 317 23.31 -4.19 -6.16
CA VAL A 317 21.89 -4.02 -6.46
C VAL A 317 21.56 -2.55 -6.67
N ILE A 318 20.87 -2.25 -7.78
CA ILE A 318 20.33 -0.92 -8.06
C ILE A 318 18.81 -0.96 -7.99
N VAL A 319 18.22 0.00 -7.28
CA VAL A 319 16.77 0.22 -7.20
C VAL A 319 16.44 1.53 -7.89
N LEU A 320 15.65 1.49 -8.96
CA LEU A 320 15.19 2.68 -9.67
C LEU A 320 13.83 3.14 -9.14
N GLY A 321 13.82 4.24 -8.40
CA GLY A 321 12.66 4.88 -7.78
C GLY A 321 12.81 5.06 -6.27
N GLY A 322 12.51 6.26 -5.78
CA GLY A 322 12.69 6.68 -4.38
C GLY A 322 11.48 6.49 -3.47
N GLY A 323 10.41 5.85 -3.94
CA GLY A 323 9.18 5.64 -3.17
C GLY A 323 9.24 4.45 -2.20
N ASP A 324 8.11 4.19 -1.51
CA ASP A 324 7.99 3.11 -0.52
C ASP A 324 8.37 1.73 -1.10
N THR A 325 7.93 1.42 -2.34
CA THR A 325 8.30 0.16 -3.01
C THR A 325 9.80 0.02 -3.20
N GLY A 326 10.49 1.11 -3.56
CA GLY A 326 11.95 1.12 -3.68
C GLY A 326 12.64 0.87 -2.34
N ASN A 327 12.16 1.53 -1.27
CA ASN A 327 12.65 1.29 0.09
C ASN A 327 12.42 -0.17 0.53
N ASP A 328 11.27 -0.77 0.21
CA ASP A 328 10.95 -2.17 0.49
C ASP A 328 11.89 -3.14 -0.26
N CYS A 329 12.29 -2.79 -1.49
CA CYS A 329 13.32 -3.53 -2.23
C CYS A 329 14.69 -3.42 -1.56
N CYS A 330 15.08 -2.23 -1.10
CA CYS A 330 16.34 -2.04 -0.37
C CYS A 330 16.40 -2.94 0.88
N GLY A 331 15.39 -2.86 1.75
CA GLY A 331 15.33 -3.68 2.95
C GLY A 331 15.32 -5.19 2.68
N SER A 332 14.65 -5.62 1.60
CA SER A 332 14.61 -7.03 1.20
C SER A 332 15.96 -7.50 0.64
N ALA A 333 16.61 -6.72 -0.23
CA ALA A 333 17.92 -7.05 -0.79
C ALA A 333 19.02 -7.10 0.28
N ILE A 334 18.97 -6.19 1.27
CA ILE A 334 19.88 -6.18 2.43
C ILE A 334 19.77 -7.49 3.21
N ARG A 335 18.56 -7.97 3.48
CA ARG A 335 18.31 -9.24 4.19
C ARG A 335 18.78 -10.46 3.39
N LEU A 336 18.67 -10.42 2.07
CA LEU A 336 19.15 -11.47 1.17
C LEU A 336 20.67 -11.42 0.92
N GLY A 337 21.39 -10.50 1.57
CA GLY A 337 22.85 -10.48 1.59
C GLY A 337 23.49 -9.80 0.39
N CYS A 338 22.87 -8.77 -0.19
CA CYS A 338 23.49 -7.97 -1.25
C CYS A 338 24.85 -7.38 -0.77
N LYS A 339 25.77 -7.20 -1.71
CA LYS A 339 27.10 -6.60 -1.47
C LYS A 339 26.99 -5.08 -1.32
N SER A 340 26.18 -4.45 -2.15
CA SER A 340 25.87 -3.03 -2.08
C SER A 340 24.43 -2.76 -2.52
N ILE A 341 23.89 -1.60 -2.15
CA ILE A 341 22.58 -1.13 -2.58
C ILE A 341 22.65 0.35 -2.94
N THR A 342 22.14 0.69 -4.13
CA THR A 342 22.00 2.08 -4.58
C THR A 342 20.56 2.32 -5.04
N GLN A 343 19.93 3.37 -4.51
CA GLN A 343 18.57 3.76 -4.88
C GLN A 343 18.61 5.07 -5.68
N ILE A 344 18.11 5.05 -6.91
CA ILE A 344 18.17 6.18 -7.84
C ILE A 344 16.79 6.86 -7.88
N GLU A 345 16.75 8.17 -7.61
CA GLU A 345 15.53 8.98 -7.59
C GLU A 345 15.68 10.20 -8.53
N MET A 346 14.75 10.36 -9.47
CA MET A 346 14.74 11.49 -10.41
C MET A 346 14.35 12.82 -9.78
N MET A 347 13.64 12.79 -8.66
CA MET A 347 13.23 13.99 -7.95
C MET A 347 14.38 14.57 -7.12
N PRO A 348 14.38 15.89 -6.86
CA PRO A 348 15.34 16.48 -5.93
C PRO A 348 15.14 15.94 -4.51
N CYS A 349 16.22 15.91 -3.72
CA CYS A 349 16.13 15.57 -2.31
C CYS A 349 15.16 16.52 -1.60
N PRO A 350 14.14 16.01 -0.91
CA PRO A 350 13.23 16.84 -0.14
C PRO A 350 13.96 17.59 0.99
N PRO A 351 13.47 18.78 1.40
CA PRO A 351 14.02 19.50 2.54
C PRO A 351 13.83 18.71 3.85
N LYS A 352 14.67 18.97 4.85
CA LYS A 352 14.53 18.32 6.18
C LYS A 352 13.30 18.80 6.94
N GLU A 353 12.88 20.05 6.72
CA GLU A 353 11.73 20.68 7.35
C GLU A 353 10.74 21.18 6.31
N ARG A 354 9.50 21.49 6.75
CA ARG A 354 8.48 22.05 5.86
C ARG A 354 8.96 23.37 5.27
N ALA A 355 8.86 23.51 3.96
CA ALA A 355 9.03 24.78 3.29
C ALA A 355 7.82 25.71 3.53
N GLU A 356 8.00 27.02 3.38
CA GLU A 356 6.93 28.03 3.56
C GLU A 356 5.71 27.77 2.67
N ASN A 357 5.93 27.25 1.45
CA ASN A 357 4.89 26.89 0.51
C ASN A 357 4.26 25.49 0.77
N ASN A 358 4.58 24.86 1.90
CA ASN A 358 3.98 23.59 2.35
C ASN A 358 3.55 23.68 3.82
N PRO A 359 2.63 24.61 4.17
CA PRO A 359 2.19 24.81 5.56
C PRO A 359 1.39 23.64 6.09
N TRP A 360 1.31 23.50 7.42
CA TRP A 360 0.34 22.64 8.06
C TRP A 360 -1.09 23.15 7.73
N PRO A 361 -2.09 22.28 7.52
CA PRO A 361 -2.09 20.82 7.66
C PRO A 361 -1.82 20.04 6.38
N GLU A 362 -1.22 20.64 5.37
CA GLU A 362 -0.86 19.91 4.15
C GLU A 362 0.03 18.70 4.44
N TRP A 363 0.02 17.71 3.54
CA TRP A 363 0.96 16.59 3.61
C TRP A 363 2.41 17.13 3.59
N PRO A 364 3.28 16.73 4.55
CA PRO A 364 4.64 17.25 4.60
C PRO A 364 5.49 16.71 3.45
N LYS A 365 6.02 17.62 2.65
CA LYS A 365 6.99 17.33 1.57
C LYS A 365 8.41 17.42 2.12
N VAL A 366 8.74 16.58 3.09
CA VAL A 366 10.03 16.57 3.80
C VAL A 366 10.76 15.25 3.59
N LEU A 367 12.07 15.28 3.77
CA LEU A 367 12.91 14.09 3.71
C LEU A 367 12.49 13.10 4.79
N LYS A 368 12.05 11.92 4.36
CA LYS A 368 11.80 10.77 5.21
C LYS A 368 12.93 9.75 5.00
N THR A 369 13.58 9.35 6.08
CA THR A 369 14.51 8.22 6.03
C THR A 369 13.79 7.00 6.57
N ASP A 370 13.35 6.14 5.67
CA ASP A 370 12.59 4.93 6.00
C ASP A 370 13.54 3.77 6.29
N TYR A 371 12.99 2.66 6.79
CA TYR A 371 13.74 1.54 7.35
C TYR A 371 14.83 0.97 6.42
N GLY A 372 14.58 0.84 5.10
CA GLY A 372 15.56 0.33 4.14
C GLY A 372 16.78 1.24 3.98
N ALA A 373 16.57 2.57 4.02
CA ALA A 373 17.67 3.53 4.01
C ALA A 373 18.43 3.52 5.36
N VAL A 374 17.71 3.42 6.49
CA VAL A 374 18.32 3.30 7.84
C VAL A 374 19.19 2.03 7.93
N GLU A 375 18.69 0.91 7.41
CA GLU A 375 19.40 -0.38 7.37
C GLU A 375 20.63 -0.33 6.46
N SER A 376 20.53 0.36 5.32
CA SER A 376 21.67 0.60 4.43
C SER A 376 22.78 1.41 5.12
N ILE A 377 22.41 2.50 5.79
CA ILE A 377 23.35 3.33 6.55
C ILE A 377 24.03 2.51 7.64
N ALA A 378 23.28 1.70 8.37
CA ALA A 378 23.83 0.88 9.45
C ALA A 378 24.77 -0.22 8.94
N LYS A 379 24.45 -0.85 7.80
CA LYS A 379 25.22 -1.98 7.24
C LYS A 379 26.41 -1.54 6.39
N PHE A 380 26.22 -0.51 5.54
CA PHE A 380 27.20 -0.10 4.55
C PHE A 380 27.87 1.25 4.85
N GLY A 381 27.39 2.00 5.87
CA GLY A 381 27.97 3.28 6.30
C GLY A 381 27.53 4.49 5.50
N HIS A 382 26.59 4.37 4.56
CA HIS A 382 26.12 5.48 3.73
C HIS A 382 24.65 5.35 3.34
N ASP A 383 24.03 6.49 3.05
CA ASP A 383 22.67 6.55 2.51
C ASP A 383 22.66 6.00 1.06
N PRO A 384 21.77 5.04 0.73
CA PRO A 384 21.76 4.42 -0.60
C PRO A 384 21.24 5.35 -1.69
N ARG A 385 20.64 6.51 -1.36
CA ARG A 385 19.86 7.34 -2.28
C ARG A 385 20.72 8.31 -3.06
N ILE A 386 20.59 8.29 -4.39
CA ILE A 386 21.11 9.28 -5.33
C ILE A 386 19.90 10.02 -5.92
N TYR A 387 19.81 11.33 -5.66
CA TYR A 387 18.72 12.17 -6.11
C TYR A 387 19.05 12.86 -7.44
N LYS A 388 18.02 13.41 -8.12
CA LYS A 388 18.11 14.07 -9.42
C LYS A 388 18.84 13.25 -10.47
N SER A 389 18.63 11.94 -10.47
CA SER A 389 19.36 11.04 -11.37
C SER A 389 18.45 9.98 -11.97
N THR A 390 18.82 9.50 -13.15
CA THR A 390 18.17 8.37 -13.81
C THR A 390 19.20 7.46 -14.47
N ILE A 391 18.80 6.26 -14.86
CA ILE A 391 19.63 5.34 -15.65
C ILE A 391 19.52 5.76 -17.12
N LYS A 392 20.65 6.09 -17.74
CA LYS A 392 20.79 6.44 -19.15
C LYS A 392 21.09 5.22 -20.01
N GLU A 393 21.93 4.32 -19.51
CA GLU A 393 22.37 3.13 -20.23
C GLU A 393 22.60 1.96 -19.28
N VAL A 394 22.29 0.74 -19.73
CA VAL A 394 22.55 -0.51 -19.02
C VAL A 394 23.66 -1.26 -19.75
N TYR A 395 24.73 -1.56 -19.03
CA TYR A 395 25.81 -2.39 -19.53
C TYR A 395 25.50 -3.87 -19.34
N SER A 396 25.82 -4.65 -20.32
CA SER A 396 25.60 -6.10 -20.25
C SER A 396 26.74 -6.89 -20.91
N ALA A 397 27.02 -8.06 -20.34
CA ALA A 397 27.86 -9.07 -20.94
C ALA A 397 27.11 -10.41 -20.98
N GLU A 398 27.15 -11.10 -22.13
CA GLU A 398 26.44 -12.38 -22.34
C GLU A 398 24.91 -12.30 -22.02
N GLY A 399 24.31 -11.10 -22.15
CA GLY A 399 22.90 -10.84 -21.87
C GLY A 399 22.57 -10.70 -20.39
N LYS A 400 23.55 -10.47 -19.52
CA LYS A 400 23.40 -10.16 -18.09
C LYS A 400 23.91 -8.76 -17.77
N VAL A 401 23.23 -8.07 -16.88
CA VAL A 401 23.63 -6.75 -16.36
C VAL A 401 25.02 -6.84 -15.72
N THR A 402 25.89 -5.88 -16.03
CA THR A 402 27.24 -5.74 -15.45
C THR A 402 27.48 -4.35 -14.86
N GLY A 403 26.60 -3.41 -15.14
CA GLY A 403 26.69 -2.04 -14.64
C GLY A 403 25.63 -1.15 -15.28
N VAL A 404 25.59 0.09 -14.85
CA VAL A 404 24.74 1.15 -15.43
C VAL A 404 25.51 2.46 -15.54
N LYS A 405 25.15 3.24 -16.55
CA LYS A 405 25.48 4.66 -16.63
C LYS A 405 24.29 5.46 -16.13
N ILE A 406 24.47 6.22 -15.07
CA ILE A 406 23.50 7.19 -14.59
C ILE A 406 23.83 8.58 -15.11
N VAL A 407 22.82 9.46 -15.17
CA VAL A 407 22.96 10.86 -15.56
C VAL A 407 22.12 11.71 -14.61
N GLU A 408 22.62 12.91 -14.27
CA GLU A 408 21.83 13.87 -13.51
C GLU A 408 20.72 14.46 -14.40
N VAL A 409 19.55 14.72 -13.78
CA VAL A 409 18.37 15.23 -14.49
C VAL A 409 17.78 16.43 -13.77
N GLU A 410 17.16 17.31 -14.54
CA GLU A 410 16.38 18.43 -14.02
C GLU A 410 15.05 18.57 -14.77
N PHE A 411 14.06 19.17 -14.11
CA PHE A 411 12.78 19.48 -14.75
C PHE A 411 12.81 20.91 -15.30
N LYS A 412 12.64 21.04 -16.63
CA LYS A 412 12.50 22.33 -17.33
C LYS A 412 11.10 22.48 -17.91
N MET A 413 10.63 23.72 -17.98
CA MET A 413 9.44 24.07 -18.75
C MET A 413 9.84 24.28 -20.21
N ILE A 414 9.45 23.38 -21.10
CA ILE A 414 9.69 23.44 -22.55
C ILE A 414 8.32 23.43 -23.23
N ASP A 415 8.02 24.45 -24.03
CA ASP A 415 6.74 24.61 -24.72
C ASP A 415 5.51 24.51 -23.79
N GLY A 416 5.61 25.10 -22.58
CA GLY A 416 4.55 25.08 -21.56
C GLY A 416 4.34 23.73 -20.87
N LYS A 417 5.15 22.71 -21.16
CA LYS A 417 5.11 21.39 -20.52
C LYS A 417 6.36 21.15 -19.67
N ARG A 418 6.15 20.58 -18.50
CA ARG A 418 7.25 20.13 -17.64
C ARG A 418 7.91 18.88 -18.23
N GLN A 419 9.16 19.01 -18.64
CA GLN A 419 9.95 17.91 -19.23
C GLN A 419 11.19 17.61 -18.38
N LEU A 420 11.58 16.33 -18.35
CA LEU A 420 12.81 15.88 -17.72
C LEU A 420 13.96 16.03 -18.75
N VAL A 421 15.02 16.72 -18.37
CA VAL A 421 16.19 17.00 -19.22
C VAL A 421 17.44 16.46 -18.55
N GLU A 422 18.26 15.74 -19.29
CA GLU A 422 19.58 15.29 -18.84
C GLU A 422 20.57 16.45 -18.78
N ILE A 423 21.46 16.40 -17.79
CA ILE A 423 22.57 17.36 -17.65
C ILE A 423 23.81 16.74 -18.27
N GLU A 424 24.23 17.26 -19.42
CA GLU A 424 25.43 16.78 -20.13
C GLU A 424 26.68 16.89 -19.26
N GLY A 425 27.54 15.86 -19.31
CA GLY A 425 28.79 15.79 -18.56
C GLY A 425 28.64 15.37 -17.10
N SER A 426 27.41 15.01 -16.66
CA SER A 426 27.13 14.52 -15.31
C SER A 426 27.12 13.00 -15.22
N GLU A 427 27.42 12.31 -16.30
CA GLU A 427 27.37 10.85 -16.37
C GLU A 427 28.33 10.20 -15.38
N LYS A 428 27.89 9.12 -14.74
CA LYS A 428 28.67 8.30 -13.81
C LYS A 428 28.36 6.83 -14.05
N ASP A 429 29.40 6.01 -14.05
CA ASP A 429 29.24 4.56 -14.13
C ASP A 429 29.13 3.95 -12.72
N LEU A 430 28.18 3.04 -12.55
CA LEU A 430 27.97 2.30 -11.31
C LEU A 430 27.98 0.80 -11.60
N PRO A 431 28.60 -0.02 -10.73
CA PRO A 431 28.48 -1.46 -10.82
C PRO A 431 27.03 -1.88 -10.53
N ALA A 432 26.54 -2.87 -11.26
CA ALA A 432 25.24 -3.47 -11.03
C ALA A 432 25.21 -4.90 -11.55
N ASP A 433 24.70 -5.81 -10.75
CA ASP A 433 24.36 -7.18 -11.13
C ASP A 433 22.85 -7.38 -11.23
N LEU A 434 22.08 -6.57 -10.44
CA LEU A 434 20.62 -6.63 -10.40
C LEU A 434 20.03 -5.22 -10.38
N ILE A 435 19.06 -4.98 -11.26
CA ILE A 435 18.30 -3.73 -11.34
C ILE A 435 16.84 -4.02 -10.98
N LEU A 436 16.31 -3.38 -9.93
CA LEU A 436 14.93 -3.47 -9.50
C LEU A 436 14.17 -2.20 -9.88
N VAL A 437 13.21 -2.31 -10.81
CA VAL A 437 12.48 -1.16 -11.34
C VAL A 437 11.27 -0.86 -10.48
N ALA A 438 11.36 0.19 -9.65
CA ALA A 438 10.32 0.72 -8.77
C ALA A 438 9.77 2.07 -9.24
N ALA A 439 9.71 2.29 -10.57
CA ALA A 439 9.37 3.56 -11.22
C ALA A 439 7.86 3.88 -11.28
N GLY A 440 7.04 3.19 -10.49
CA GLY A 440 5.59 3.35 -10.42
C GLY A 440 4.84 2.62 -11.53
N PHE A 441 3.54 2.93 -11.67
CA PHE A 441 2.63 2.21 -12.55
C PHE A 441 1.98 3.16 -13.56
N LEU A 442 1.49 2.58 -14.67
CA LEU A 442 0.82 3.26 -15.77
C LEU A 442 -0.71 3.03 -15.78
N GLY A 443 -1.28 2.64 -14.65
CA GLY A 443 -2.69 2.29 -14.51
C GLY A 443 -2.94 0.79 -14.38
N CYS A 444 -4.15 0.34 -14.65
CA CYS A 444 -4.50 -1.07 -14.60
C CYS A 444 -3.99 -1.84 -15.84
N GLU A 445 -3.88 -3.15 -15.71
CA GLU A 445 -3.76 -4.05 -16.84
C GLU A 445 -5.10 -4.06 -17.58
N ASP A 446 -5.09 -3.94 -18.91
CA ASP A 446 -6.27 -3.62 -19.70
C ASP A 446 -7.15 -4.84 -20.04
N TYR A 447 -6.62 -6.06 -19.90
CA TYR A 447 -7.32 -7.28 -20.33
C TYR A 447 -8.62 -7.53 -19.55
N THR A 448 -8.65 -7.32 -18.21
CA THR A 448 -9.88 -7.47 -17.42
C THR A 448 -10.91 -6.42 -17.83
N ALA A 449 -10.50 -5.15 -17.97
CA ALA A 449 -11.39 -4.08 -18.41
C ALA A 449 -12.01 -4.38 -19.78
N LYS A 450 -11.18 -4.87 -20.74
CA LYS A 450 -11.65 -5.29 -22.07
C LYS A 450 -12.61 -6.46 -22.01
N ALA A 451 -12.34 -7.46 -21.17
CA ALA A 451 -13.18 -8.65 -21.02
C ALA A 451 -14.60 -8.31 -20.51
N PHE A 452 -14.72 -7.26 -19.67
CA PHE A 452 -16.00 -6.74 -19.21
C PHE A 452 -16.58 -5.62 -20.10
N GLY A 453 -15.90 -5.21 -21.17
CA GLY A 453 -16.36 -4.15 -22.08
C GLY A 453 -16.32 -2.74 -21.46
N THR A 454 -15.58 -2.53 -20.39
CA THR A 454 -15.47 -1.22 -19.72
C THR A 454 -14.48 -0.31 -20.43
N GLN A 455 -14.68 1.00 -20.33
CA GLN A 455 -13.82 2.01 -20.92
C GLN A 455 -12.66 2.37 -19.98
N LEU A 456 -11.49 2.65 -20.57
CA LEU A 456 -10.33 3.15 -19.86
C LEU A 456 -10.14 4.65 -20.09
N SER A 457 -9.72 5.36 -19.05
CA SER A 457 -9.29 6.75 -19.11
C SER A 457 -7.92 6.90 -19.77
N VAL A 458 -7.50 8.13 -20.03
CA VAL A 458 -6.15 8.46 -20.51
C VAL A 458 -5.03 8.02 -19.54
N ARG A 459 -5.39 7.72 -18.29
CA ARG A 459 -4.48 7.19 -17.25
C ARG A 459 -4.52 5.68 -17.13
N ASN A 460 -5.17 4.98 -18.05
CA ASN A 460 -5.43 3.53 -17.98
C ASN A 460 -6.12 3.10 -16.67
N THR A 461 -7.08 3.86 -16.20
CA THR A 461 -7.99 3.48 -15.12
C THR A 461 -9.38 3.23 -15.68
N VAL A 462 -10.17 2.34 -15.06
CA VAL A 462 -11.55 2.08 -15.50
C VAL A 462 -12.41 3.29 -15.21
N GLN A 463 -13.11 3.78 -16.23
CA GLN A 463 -14.01 4.94 -16.11
C GLN A 463 -15.32 4.58 -15.43
N SER A 464 -15.79 5.49 -14.56
CA SER A 464 -17.13 5.46 -13.97
C SER A 464 -18.05 6.53 -14.56
N VAL A 465 -19.34 6.34 -14.47
CA VAL A 465 -20.34 7.32 -14.95
C VAL A 465 -20.37 8.49 -13.95
N GLY A 466 -20.07 9.68 -14.42
CA GLY A 466 -20.03 10.90 -13.59
C GLY A 466 -18.63 11.43 -13.27
N GLU A 467 -17.60 11.00 -13.95
CA GLU A 467 -16.16 11.15 -13.66
C GLU A 467 -15.55 12.56 -13.66
N ASN A 468 -16.27 13.64 -13.58
CA ASN A 468 -15.66 14.97 -13.66
C ASN A 468 -15.25 15.60 -12.31
N THR A 469 -15.31 14.86 -11.20
CA THR A 469 -14.85 15.35 -9.91
C THR A 469 -13.97 14.33 -9.19
N PRO A 470 -12.74 14.70 -8.83
CA PRO A 470 -11.81 13.84 -8.08
C PRO A 470 -12.15 13.72 -6.58
N GLU A 471 -13.29 14.23 -6.16
CA GLU A 471 -13.72 14.18 -4.75
C GLU A 471 -14.58 12.94 -4.50
N LEU A 472 -14.38 12.33 -3.33
CA LEU A 472 -15.30 11.36 -2.74
C LEU A 472 -16.65 12.04 -2.48
N SER A 473 -17.43 12.24 -3.51
CA SER A 473 -18.82 12.62 -3.34
C SER A 473 -19.68 11.46 -3.82
N SER A 474 -20.67 11.13 -3.05
CA SER A 474 -21.73 10.17 -3.36
C SER A 474 -22.47 10.44 -4.68
N ALA A 475 -22.16 11.53 -5.34
CA ALA A 475 -22.76 11.94 -6.59
C ALA A 475 -22.05 11.40 -7.84
N ASN A 476 -20.82 10.88 -7.72
CA ASN A 476 -19.99 10.49 -8.87
C ASN A 476 -19.56 9.03 -8.73
N GLY A 477 -20.44 8.19 -9.17
CA GLY A 477 -20.49 6.78 -9.01
C GLY A 477 -19.24 5.98 -9.33
N TYR A 478 -19.21 4.82 -8.72
CA TYR A 478 -18.30 3.71 -9.05
C TYR A 478 -18.90 2.80 -10.14
N LYS A 479 -20.11 3.11 -10.64
CA LYS A 479 -20.76 2.40 -11.72
C LYS A 479 -20.08 2.72 -13.04
N THR A 480 -19.71 1.70 -13.82
CA THR A 480 -19.12 1.86 -15.15
C THR A 480 -20.19 2.12 -16.22
N SER A 481 -19.76 2.30 -17.49
CA SER A 481 -20.69 2.36 -18.63
C SER A 481 -21.41 1.03 -18.93
N VAL A 482 -20.94 -0.07 -18.34
CA VAL A 482 -21.54 -1.40 -18.49
C VAL A 482 -22.51 -1.65 -17.34
N GLU A 483 -23.72 -2.06 -17.67
CA GLU A 483 -24.74 -2.33 -16.66
C GLU A 483 -24.26 -3.36 -15.65
N LYS A 484 -24.59 -3.15 -14.35
CA LYS A 484 -24.22 -3.96 -13.20
C LYS A 484 -22.72 -4.11 -12.92
N VAL A 485 -21.85 -3.42 -13.66
CA VAL A 485 -20.40 -3.44 -13.46
C VAL A 485 -19.93 -2.15 -12.79
N PHE A 486 -19.22 -2.31 -11.68
CA PHE A 486 -18.66 -1.24 -10.86
C PHE A 486 -17.14 -1.37 -10.79
N THR A 487 -16.45 -0.33 -10.35
CA THR A 487 -15.00 -0.35 -10.19
C THR A 487 -14.58 0.42 -8.93
N ALA A 488 -13.51 0.00 -8.25
CA ALA A 488 -13.01 0.70 -7.06
C ALA A 488 -11.50 0.51 -6.86
N GLY A 489 -10.94 1.35 -6.01
CA GLY A 489 -9.53 1.33 -5.64
C GLY A 489 -8.62 1.79 -6.78
N ASP A 490 -7.39 1.27 -6.83
CA ASP A 490 -6.40 1.73 -7.80
C ASP A 490 -6.80 1.42 -9.26
N MET A 491 -7.69 0.47 -9.50
CA MET A 491 -8.24 0.22 -10.83
C MET A 491 -9.11 1.38 -11.33
N HIS A 492 -9.77 2.09 -10.41
CA HIS A 492 -10.60 3.26 -10.66
C HIS A 492 -9.78 4.56 -10.61
N ARG A 493 -9.05 4.81 -9.53
CA ARG A 493 -8.38 6.10 -9.28
C ARG A 493 -6.91 6.18 -9.73
N GLY A 494 -6.28 5.06 -10.09
CA GLY A 494 -4.83 4.93 -10.23
C GLY A 494 -4.16 4.58 -8.90
N GLN A 495 -2.85 4.36 -8.94
CA GLN A 495 -2.07 3.98 -7.76
C GLN A 495 -2.30 4.96 -6.60
N SER A 496 -2.57 4.42 -5.41
CA SER A 496 -2.92 5.21 -4.24
C SER A 496 -2.52 4.52 -2.92
N LEU A 497 -2.97 5.07 -1.81
CA LEU A 497 -2.72 4.50 -0.48
C LEU A 497 -3.75 3.39 -0.15
N VAL A 498 -3.35 2.45 0.70
CA VAL A 498 -4.24 1.38 1.21
C VAL A 498 -5.55 1.93 1.77
N VAL A 499 -5.48 3.03 2.52
CA VAL A 499 -6.64 3.68 3.13
C VAL A 499 -7.63 4.22 2.09
N TRP A 500 -7.13 4.68 0.91
CA TRP A 500 -7.97 5.08 -0.21
C TRP A 500 -8.65 3.89 -0.89
N ALA A 501 -7.91 2.80 -1.08
CA ALA A 501 -8.45 1.58 -1.66
C ALA A 501 -9.60 1.04 -0.79
N ILE A 502 -9.46 1.06 0.54
CA ILE A 502 -10.51 0.66 1.48
C ILE A 502 -11.70 1.63 1.42
N ALA A 503 -11.45 2.96 1.41
CA ALA A 503 -12.51 3.96 1.34
C ALA A 503 -13.38 3.81 0.08
N GLU A 504 -12.74 3.69 -1.09
CA GLU A 504 -13.45 3.46 -2.34
C GLU A 504 -14.18 2.12 -2.38
N GLY A 505 -13.58 1.06 -1.83
CA GLY A 505 -14.24 -0.24 -1.74
C GLY A 505 -15.53 -0.18 -0.91
N ARG A 506 -15.51 0.51 0.23
CA ARG A 506 -16.70 0.71 1.09
C ARG A 506 -17.80 1.50 0.36
N GLU A 507 -17.43 2.58 -0.31
CA GLU A 507 -18.41 3.42 -1.01
C GLU A 507 -18.95 2.73 -2.27
N CYS A 508 -18.10 1.98 -2.99
CA CYS A 508 -18.54 1.13 -4.10
C CYS A 508 -19.55 0.07 -3.63
N ALA A 509 -19.31 -0.54 -2.48
CA ALA A 509 -20.26 -1.50 -1.89
C ALA A 509 -21.61 -0.86 -1.58
N ARG A 510 -21.63 0.37 -1.03
CA ARG A 510 -22.87 1.12 -0.79
C ARG A 510 -23.64 1.36 -2.09
N GLN A 511 -22.96 1.74 -3.19
CA GLN A 511 -23.61 1.95 -4.48
C GLN A 511 -24.10 0.65 -5.13
N ILE A 512 -23.37 -0.46 -4.92
CA ILE A 512 -23.84 -1.78 -5.36
C ILE A 512 -25.09 -2.19 -4.58
N ASP A 513 -25.13 -2.00 -3.25
CA ASP A 513 -26.33 -2.27 -2.44
C ASP A 513 -27.52 -1.43 -2.90
N GLU A 514 -27.30 -0.13 -3.15
CA GLU A 514 -28.33 0.76 -3.68
C GLU A 514 -28.85 0.31 -5.06
N TYR A 515 -27.95 -0.13 -5.94
CA TYR A 515 -28.32 -0.69 -7.25
C TYR A 515 -29.17 -1.97 -7.13
N LEU A 516 -28.80 -2.87 -6.23
CA LEU A 516 -29.47 -4.17 -6.05
C LEU A 516 -30.80 -4.08 -5.30
N MET A 517 -30.91 -3.16 -4.32
CA MET A 517 -32.02 -3.09 -3.39
C MET A 517 -32.91 -1.85 -3.59
N GLY A 518 -32.49 -0.89 -4.43
CA GLY A 518 -33.15 0.41 -4.61
C GLY A 518 -32.85 1.43 -3.48
N TYR A 519 -32.15 1.04 -2.43
CA TYR A 519 -31.67 1.89 -1.35
C TYR A 519 -30.48 1.23 -0.64
N SER A 520 -29.71 2.01 0.12
CA SER A 520 -28.68 1.50 1.02
C SER A 520 -28.77 2.14 2.39
N ASN A 521 -28.46 1.37 3.42
CA ASN A 521 -28.33 1.81 4.82
C ASN A 521 -26.92 1.50 5.39
N MET A 522 -25.94 1.31 4.52
CA MET A 522 -24.53 1.10 4.85
C MET A 522 -23.81 2.42 5.20
#